data_d612cdc22d6d1782a16d5cdd96f4b130
#
_entry.id   d612cdc22d6d1782a16d5cdd96f4b130
#
_cell.length_a   1.000
_cell.length_b   1.000
_cell.length_c   1.000
_cell.angle_alpha   90.00
_cell.angle_beta   90.00
_cell.angle_gamma   90.00
#
_symmetry.space_group_name_H-M   'P 1'
#
loop_
_entity.id
_entity.type
_entity.pdbx_description
1 polymer ?
#
loop_
_entity_poly.entity_id
_entity_poly.type
_entity_poly.pdbx_seq_one_letter_code
_entity_poly.pdbx_strand_id
1 'polypeptide(L)'
;KDKIEKAQKRYAKAQKLLIKSNKKKPLQADTLNYLGFTTRKLGDYEKGEKYYLLGLKIEPNHKGINEYLGELYVVTQRIDLAKERLAVLKSCDCEEYDELKEIIEGTKKSKY
;
A
#
# COMPACT_ATOMS: atom_id res chain seq x y z
N LYS A 1 -10.20 -22.08 -4.64
CA LYS A 1 -11.44 -21.29 -4.72
C LYS A 1 -11.90 -20.85 -3.31
N ASP A 2 -12.06 -21.83 -2.41
CA ASP A 2 -12.48 -21.55 -1.03
C ASP A 2 -11.47 -20.69 -0.28
N LYS A 3 -10.16 -20.88 -0.52
CA LYS A 3 -9.11 -20.08 0.13
C LYS A 3 -9.17 -18.64 -0.30
N ILE A 4 -9.46 -18.38 -1.58
CA ILE A 4 -9.58 -17.04 -2.12
C ILE A 4 -10.80 -16.33 -1.51
N GLU A 5 -11.94 -17.03 -1.46
CA GLU A 5 -13.16 -16.49 -0.88
C GLU A 5 -13.00 -16.15 0.61
N LYS A 6 -12.35 -17.04 1.37
CA LYS A 6 -12.08 -16.81 2.79
C LYS A 6 -11.16 -15.61 2.98
N ALA A 7 -10.12 -15.49 2.14
CA ALA A 7 -9.20 -14.36 2.22
C ALA A 7 -9.93 -13.05 1.91
N GLN A 8 -10.77 -13.04 0.87
CA GLN A 8 -11.56 -11.85 0.51
C GLN A 8 -12.51 -11.45 1.63
N LYS A 9 -13.16 -12.40 2.29
CA LYS A 9 -14.04 -12.11 3.42
C LYS A 9 -13.27 -11.48 4.58
N ARG A 10 -12.06 -11.99 4.88
CA ARG A 10 -11.21 -11.42 5.93
C ARG A 10 -10.79 -10.00 5.59
N TYR A 11 -10.38 -9.75 4.35
CA TYR A 11 -9.99 -8.40 3.92
C TYR A 11 -11.17 -7.45 3.97
N ALA A 12 -12.36 -7.88 3.53
CA ALA A 12 -13.57 -7.05 3.59
C ALA A 12 -13.93 -6.68 5.02
N LYS A 13 -13.84 -7.64 5.96
CA LYS A 13 -14.11 -7.40 7.37
C LYS A 13 -13.09 -6.42 7.96
N ALA A 14 -11.81 -6.63 7.66
CA ALA A 14 -10.74 -5.74 8.11
C ALA A 14 -10.95 -4.33 7.57
N GLN A 15 -11.33 -4.21 6.29
CA GLN A 15 -11.60 -2.92 5.68
C GLN A 15 -12.73 -2.17 6.40
N LYS A 16 -13.83 -2.87 6.73
CA LYS A 16 -14.94 -2.25 7.46
C LYS A 16 -14.49 -1.72 8.81
N LEU A 17 -13.68 -2.48 9.53
CA LEU A 17 -13.16 -2.05 10.83
C LEU A 17 -12.23 -0.85 10.68
N LEU A 18 -11.38 -0.84 9.66
CA LEU A 18 -10.46 0.27 9.39
C LEU A 18 -11.21 1.53 8.98
N ILE A 19 -12.25 1.41 8.16
CA ILE A 19 -13.09 2.56 7.78
C ILE A 19 -13.74 3.16 9.02
N LYS A 20 -14.28 2.32 9.90
CA LYS A 20 -14.89 2.77 11.15
C LYS A 20 -13.86 3.48 12.03
N SER A 21 -12.66 2.93 12.15
CA SER A 21 -11.57 3.54 12.91
C SER A 21 -11.17 4.89 12.32
N ASN A 22 -11.06 4.97 10.99
CA ASN A 22 -10.70 6.21 10.30
C ASN A 22 -11.75 7.30 10.49
N LYS A 23 -13.03 6.93 10.58
CA LYS A 23 -14.10 7.91 10.87
C LYS A 23 -13.98 8.51 12.26
N LYS A 24 -13.49 7.73 13.24
CA LYS A 24 -13.29 8.21 14.61
C LYS A 24 -12.09 9.15 14.69
N LYS A 25 -11.01 8.80 14.01
CA LYS A 25 -9.76 9.60 13.97
C LYS A 25 -9.31 9.70 12.52
N PRO A 26 -10.02 10.46 11.69
CA PRO A 26 -9.62 10.63 10.30
C PRO A 26 -8.23 11.27 10.22
N LEU A 27 -7.56 11.11 9.11
CA LEU A 27 -6.24 11.69 8.85
C LEU A 27 -5.09 11.01 9.61
N GLN A 28 -5.22 9.71 9.89
CA GLN A 28 -4.09 8.92 10.40
C GLN A 28 -3.46 8.16 9.24
N ALA A 29 -2.17 8.41 8.99
CA ALA A 29 -1.45 7.79 7.87
C ALA A 29 -1.42 6.27 7.98
N ASP A 30 -1.19 5.72 9.19
CA ASP A 30 -1.15 4.27 9.38
C ASP A 30 -2.49 3.62 9.00
N THR A 31 -3.60 4.23 9.42
CA THR A 31 -4.94 3.71 9.08
C THR A 31 -5.16 3.76 7.56
N LEU A 32 -4.75 4.84 6.92
CA LEU A 32 -4.87 4.99 5.47
C LEU A 32 -4.00 3.98 4.73
N ASN A 33 -2.84 3.62 5.28
CA ASN A 33 -1.99 2.57 4.72
C ASN A 33 -2.73 1.22 4.72
N TYR A 34 -3.35 0.85 5.83
CA TYR A 34 -4.10 -0.40 5.92
C TYR A 34 -5.35 -0.39 5.04
N LEU A 35 -6.04 0.75 4.94
CA LEU A 35 -7.17 0.88 4.03
C LEU A 35 -6.74 0.69 2.58
N GLY A 36 -5.62 1.28 2.20
CA GLY A 36 -5.05 1.10 0.86
C GLY A 36 -4.73 -0.36 0.59
N PHE A 37 -4.04 -0.99 1.53
CA PHE A 37 -3.66 -2.40 1.42
C PHE A 37 -4.87 -3.32 1.29
N THR A 38 -5.85 -3.21 2.19
CA THR A 38 -7.01 -4.09 2.17
C THR A 38 -7.87 -3.86 0.94
N THR A 39 -8.03 -2.62 0.52
CA THR A 39 -8.80 -2.27 -0.68
C THR A 39 -8.14 -2.85 -1.93
N ARG A 40 -6.81 -2.75 -2.02
CA ARG A 40 -6.05 -3.34 -3.11
C ARG A 40 -6.21 -4.87 -3.12
N LYS A 41 -6.16 -5.52 -1.96
CA LYS A 41 -6.32 -6.96 -1.85
C LYS A 41 -7.71 -7.42 -2.30
N LEU A 42 -8.71 -6.55 -2.16
CA LEU A 42 -10.06 -6.82 -2.67
C LEU A 42 -10.17 -6.59 -4.18
N GLY A 43 -9.10 -6.13 -4.82
CA GLY A 43 -9.04 -5.95 -6.27
C GLY A 43 -9.29 -4.53 -6.75
N ASP A 44 -9.55 -3.59 -5.86
CA ASP A 44 -9.78 -2.20 -6.22
C ASP A 44 -8.49 -1.38 -6.13
N TYR A 45 -7.67 -1.47 -7.16
CA TYR A 45 -6.37 -0.80 -7.20
C TYR A 45 -6.49 0.71 -7.21
N GLU A 46 -7.47 1.24 -7.92
CA GLU A 46 -7.68 2.69 -8.01
C GLU A 46 -8.02 3.30 -6.66
N LYS A 47 -8.94 2.69 -5.92
CA LYS A 47 -9.34 3.16 -4.60
C LYS A 47 -8.22 2.95 -3.58
N GLY A 48 -7.49 1.84 -3.67
CA GLY A 48 -6.33 1.59 -2.82
C GLY A 48 -5.29 2.68 -2.99
N GLU A 49 -5.02 3.08 -4.23
CA GLU A 49 -4.10 4.17 -4.53
C GLU A 49 -4.55 5.48 -3.89
N LYS A 50 -5.84 5.79 -3.94
CA LYS A 50 -6.38 7.02 -3.34
C LYS A 50 -6.12 7.06 -1.83
N TYR A 51 -6.30 5.93 -1.14
CA TYR A 51 -6.02 5.87 0.29
C TYR A 51 -4.54 6.12 0.58
N TYR A 52 -3.64 5.50 -0.21
CA TYR A 52 -2.20 5.72 -0.05
C TYR A 52 -1.83 7.17 -0.27
N LEU A 53 -2.38 7.80 -1.30
CA LEU A 53 -2.09 9.19 -1.60
C LEU A 53 -2.57 10.13 -0.49
N LEU A 54 -3.72 9.84 0.11
CA LEU A 54 -4.20 10.60 1.28
C LEU A 54 -3.23 10.45 2.45
N GLY A 55 -2.74 9.24 2.69
CA GLY A 55 -1.76 9.00 3.75
C GLY A 55 -0.47 9.76 3.53
N LEU A 56 0.00 9.87 2.28
CA LEU A 56 1.21 10.61 1.95
C LEU A 56 1.03 12.13 2.10
N LYS A 57 -0.19 12.64 1.99
CA LYS A 57 -0.44 14.05 2.29
C LYS A 57 -0.20 14.35 3.76
N ILE A 58 -0.48 13.39 4.63
CA ILE A 58 -0.30 13.52 6.08
C ILE A 58 1.16 13.28 6.46
N GLU A 59 1.74 12.18 5.97
CA GLU A 59 3.13 11.80 6.23
C GLU A 59 3.81 11.45 4.91
N PRO A 60 4.42 12.44 4.22
CA PRO A 60 5.06 12.18 2.92
C PRO A 60 6.18 11.14 2.97
N ASN A 61 6.81 10.96 4.12
CA ASN A 61 7.92 10.02 4.28
C ASN A 61 7.49 8.70 4.96
N HIS A 62 6.19 8.43 5.04
CA HIS A 62 5.69 7.21 5.65
C HIS A 62 6.26 5.98 4.92
N LYS A 63 7.05 5.18 5.62
CA LYS A 63 7.79 4.07 5.01
C LYS A 63 6.87 3.03 4.37
N GLY A 64 5.87 2.57 5.13
CA GLY A 64 4.94 1.56 4.66
C GLY A 64 4.14 1.99 3.44
N ILE A 65 3.64 3.23 3.44
CA ILE A 65 2.86 3.74 2.30
C ILE A 65 3.74 3.88 1.07
N ASN A 66 4.94 4.42 1.21
CA ASN A 66 5.84 4.56 0.07
C ASN A 66 6.20 3.20 -0.52
N GLU A 67 6.43 2.19 0.31
CA GLU A 67 6.69 0.84 -0.17
C GLU A 67 5.47 0.26 -0.88
N TYR A 68 4.31 0.25 -0.23
CA TYR A 68 3.11 -0.40 -0.78
C TYR A 68 2.58 0.32 -2.02
N LEU A 69 2.60 1.65 -2.02
CA LEU A 69 2.21 2.41 -3.21
C LEU A 69 3.20 2.17 -4.35
N GLY A 70 4.49 2.11 -4.03
CA GLY A 70 5.52 1.77 -5.02
C GLY A 70 5.26 0.40 -5.65
N GLU A 71 4.92 -0.60 -4.85
CA GLU A 71 4.59 -1.93 -5.36
C GLU A 71 3.33 -1.91 -6.23
N LEU A 72 2.34 -1.13 -5.83
CA LEU A 72 1.12 -0.96 -6.63
C LEU A 72 1.45 -0.35 -7.99
N TYR A 73 2.33 0.63 -8.03
CA TYR A 73 2.77 1.22 -9.29
C TYR A 73 3.50 0.21 -10.17
N VAL A 74 4.32 -0.67 -9.59
CA VAL A 74 4.98 -1.73 -10.37
C VAL A 74 3.93 -2.67 -10.98
N VAL A 75 2.98 -3.13 -10.19
CA VAL A 75 1.93 -4.06 -10.63
C VAL A 75 1.06 -3.43 -11.73
N THR A 76 0.85 -2.12 -11.69
CA THR A 76 0.07 -1.40 -12.69
C THR A 76 0.93 -0.80 -13.81
N GLN A 77 2.20 -1.22 -13.89
CA GLN A 77 3.15 -0.85 -14.95
C GLN A 77 3.47 0.65 -14.99
N ARG A 78 3.44 1.30 -13.84
CA ARG A 78 3.83 2.71 -13.70
C ARG A 78 5.17 2.81 -12.97
N ILE A 79 6.20 2.26 -13.62
CA ILE A 79 7.53 2.06 -13.02
C ILE A 79 8.18 3.39 -12.61
N ASP A 80 8.01 4.45 -13.40
CA ASP A 80 8.59 5.75 -13.06
C ASP A 80 8.05 6.27 -11.73
N LEU A 81 6.76 6.10 -11.48
CA LEU A 81 6.14 6.50 -10.21
C LEU A 81 6.63 5.62 -9.05
N ALA A 82 6.87 4.33 -9.32
CA ALA A 82 7.45 3.43 -8.33
C ALA A 82 8.86 3.89 -7.93
N LYS A 83 9.66 4.31 -8.91
CA LYS A 83 11.01 4.82 -8.64
C LYS A 83 11.00 6.10 -7.82
N GLU A 84 9.98 6.96 -7.99
CA GLU A 84 9.82 8.14 -7.15
C GLU A 84 9.58 7.75 -5.69
N ARG A 85 8.78 6.71 -5.46
CA ARG A 85 8.55 6.21 -4.09
C ARG A 85 9.83 5.60 -3.51
N LEU A 86 10.60 4.90 -4.34
CA LEU A 86 11.89 4.36 -3.91
C LEU A 86 12.85 5.47 -3.51
N ALA A 87 12.87 6.57 -4.26
CA ALA A 87 13.75 7.70 -3.97
C ALA A 87 13.42 8.31 -2.59
N VAL A 88 12.15 8.38 -2.23
CA VAL A 88 11.74 8.86 -0.90
C VAL A 88 12.28 7.94 0.20
N LEU A 89 12.33 6.63 -0.04
CA LEU A 89 12.81 5.65 0.94
C LEU A 89 14.34 5.56 1.03
N LYS A 90 15.07 6.19 0.11
CA LYS A 90 16.53 6.01 -0.02
C LYS A 90 17.29 6.31 1.27
N SER A 91 16.83 7.28 2.05
CA SER A 91 17.55 7.71 3.26
C SER A 91 17.12 6.96 4.52
N CYS A 92 16.14 6.04 4.43
CA CYS A 92 15.60 5.39 5.63
C CYS A 92 16.47 4.25 6.16
N ASP A 93 17.33 3.66 5.34
CA ASP A 93 18.11 2.45 5.69
C ASP A 93 17.18 1.40 6.30
N CYS A 94 16.12 1.03 5.56
CA CYS A 94 15.02 0.23 6.06
C CYS A 94 14.65 -0.90 5.11
N GLU A 95 13.94 -1.90 5.63
CA GLU A 95 13.48 -3.04 4.84
C GLU A 95 12.56 -2.63 3.69
N GLU A 96 11.77 -1.59 3.91
CA GLU A 96 10.85 -1.08 2.90
C GLU A 96 11.57 -0.64 1.63
N TYR A 97 12.74 -0.03 1.78
CA TYR A 97 13.57 0.33 0.64
C TYR A 97 14.03 -0.90 -0.13
N ASP A 98 14.58 -1.89 0.59
CA ASP A 98 15.12 -3.10 -0.02
C ASP A 98 14.02 -3.89 -0.73
N GLU A 99 12.85 -4.03 -0.10
CA GLU A 99 11.70 -4.72 -0.68
C GLU A 99 11.27 -4.08 -1.99
N LEU A 100 11.05 -2.77 -1.97
CA LEU A 100 10.59 -2.07 -3.16
C LEU A 100 11.63 -2.11 -4.28
N LYS A 101 12.89 -1.95 -3.93
CA LYS A 101 13.99 -2.01 -4.90
C LYS A 101 14.02 -3.35 -5.61
N GLU A 102 13.91 -4.46 -4.87
CA GLU A 102 13.91 -5.80 -5.45
C GLU A 102 12.70 -6.03 -6.36
N ILE A 103 11.55 -5.49 -5.98
CA ILE A 103 10.33 -5.60 -6.79
C ILE A 103 10.47 -4.81 -8.09
N ILE A 104 11.01 -3.61 -8.02
CA ILE A 104 11.26 -2.78 -9.22
C ILE A 104 12.27 -3.47 -10.14
N GLU A 105 13.31 -4.08 -9.58
CA GLU A 105 14.34 -4.78 -10.34
C GLU A 105 13.86 -6.12 -10.89
N GLY A 106 12.71 -6.60 -10.47
CA GLY A 106 12.15 -7.86 -10.93
C GLY A 106 12.72 -9.10 -10.26
N THR A 107 13.55 -8.93 -9.21
CA THR A 107 14.13 -10.06 -8.47
C THR A 107 13.17 -10.61 -7.42
N LYS A 108 12.09 -9.91 -7.14
CA LYS A 108 11.06 -10.32 -6.19
C LYS A 108 9.70 -9.89 -6.70
N LYS A 109 8.68 -10.72 -6.48
CA LYS A 109 7.30 -10.39 -6.84
C LYS A 109 6.60 -9.71 -5.67
N SER A 110 5.73 -8.75 -5.97
CA SER A 110 4.91 -8.12 -4.94
C SER A 110 3.98 -9.16 -4.31
N LYS A 111 3.91 -9.14 -2.98
CA LYS A 111 3.00 -9.98 -2.20
C LYS A 111 1.60 -9.38 -2.11
N TYR A 112 1.45 -8.16 -2.50
CA TYR A 112 0.25 -7.37 -2.23
C TYR A 112 -0.53 -6.98 -3.46
#